data_0fa9a087f543ec5e40cb8d17e90c1628
#
_entry.id   0fa9a087f543ec5e40cb8d17e90c1628
#
_cell.length_a   1.000
_cell.length_b   1.000
_cell.length_c   1.000
_cell.angle_alpha   90.00
_cell.angle_beta   90.00
_cell.angle_gamma   90.00
#
_symmetry.space_group_name_H-M   'P 1'
#
loop_
_entity.id
_entity.type
_entity.pdbx_description
1 polymer ?
#
loop_
_entity_poly.entity_id
_entity_poly.type
_entity_poly.pdbx_seq_one_letter_code
_entity_poly.pdbx_strand_id
1 'polypeptide(L)'
;MNNDTNLAIEAKALNKTYLQKNNKNVNALIDFNINVPRGVTFGLLGPNGAGKSTFINILAGLVKKNSGEVKISGLDIDKHSKKTRNLIGIVPQELNMDPFFTPFELLEMQCGLYGIKKKNRKIDEILERVGLIDQKNAYARSLSGGMKRRLLIAKALIHNPEVVILDEPTAGVDVELRKSLWKYIKELNENNITVCLTTHYLYEAQELCDYIAIINNGKIIISESRKKILDTIKSKTVYFYLDYNLKEIPDSLKKYDLTIDNKILKLKYEKGNDTLNNIIKDLNYASIKFKEINTYDTNLEDVFTELTKNN
;
A
#
# COMPACT_ATOMS: atom_id res chain seq x y z
N MET A 1 23.65 -20.75 -6.12
CA MET A 1 24.07 -19.35 -5.95
C MET A 1 22.96 -18.67 -5.15
N ASN A 2 23.29 -18.14 -3.98
CA ASN A 2 22.33 -17.67 -2.98
C ASN A 2 21.51 -16.47 -3.50
N ASN A 3 20.22 -16.66 -3.71
CA ASN A 3 19.24 -15.60 -4.04
C ASN A 3 18.88 -14.69 -2.83
N ASP A 4 19.59 -14.83 -1.71
CA ASP A 4 19.25 -14.15 -0.44
C ASP A 4 19.67 -12.66 -0.36
N THR A 5 20.36 -12.12 -1.36
CA THR A 5 20.95 -10.76 -1.27
C THR A 5 20.06 -9.65 -1.84
N ASN A 6 18.90 -9.96 -2.40
CA ASN A 6 18.06 -8.95 -3.10
C ASN A 6 16.78 -8.57 -2.34
N LEU A 7 16.63 -8.96 -1.07
CA LEU A 7 15.47 -8.59 -0.27
C LEU A 7 15.79 -7.42 0.67
N ALA A 8 14.89 -6.45 0.71
CA ALA A 8 14.94 -5.33 1.65
C ALA A 8 14.34 -5.73 3.00
N ILE A 9 13.21 -6.48 2.98
CA ILE A 9 12.58 -7.02 4.17
C ILE A 9 12.21 -8.48 3.88
N GLU A 10 12.49 -9.37 4.85
CA GLU A 10 12.08 -10.76 4.83
C GLU A 10 11.45 -11.12 6.17
N ALA A 11 10.27 -11.74 6.17
CA ALA A 11 9.68 -12.35 7.34
C ALA A 11 9.27 -13.79 7.04
N LYS A 12 9.62 -14.72 7.94
CA LYS A 12 9.31 -16.15 7.82
C LYS A 12 8.63 -16.66 9.08
N ALA A 13 7.48 -17.31 8.89
CA ALA A 13 6.68 -17.92 9.96
C ALA A 13 6.47 -16.98 11.16
N LEU A 14 6.28 -15.67 10.87
CA LEU A 14 6.17 -14.65 11.91
C LEU A 14 4.83 -14.75 12.62
N ASN A 15 4.88 -14.84 13.96
CA ASN A 15 3.68 -14.90 14.80
C ASN A 15 3.72 -13.81 15.86
N LYS A 16 2.54 -13.20 16.08
CA LYS A 16 2.31 -12.25 17.18
C LYS A 16 0.92 -12.39 17.76
N THR A 17 0.88 -12.64 19.07
CA THR A 17 -0.35 -12.69 19.87
C THR A 17 -0.29 -11.61 20.95
N TYR A 18 -1.39 -10.91 21.15
CA TYR A 18 -1.58 -9.97 22.24
C TYR A 18 -2.52 -10.56 23.28
N LEU A 19 -2.17 -10.41 24.56
CA LEU A 19 -3.06 -10.71 25.69
C LEU A 19 -3.95 -9.49 25.94
N GLN A 20 -5.25 -9.63 25.81
CA GLN A 20 -6.21 -8.60 26.18
C GLN A 20 -6.56 -8.69 27.69
N LYS A 21 -7.04 -7.57 28.25
CA LYS A 21 -7.43 -7.46 29.66
C LYS A 21 -8.47 -8.52 30.11
N ASN A 22 -9.20 -9.12 29.16
CA ASN A 22 -10.23 -10.14 29.40
C ASN A 22 -9.70 -11.57 29.25
N ASN A 23 -8.39 -11.79 29.34
CA ASN A 23 -7.73 -13.10 29.07
C ASN A 23 -8.04 -13.70 27.68
N LYS A 24 -8.54 -12.93 26.74
CA LYS A 24 -8.67 -13.35 25.35
C LYS A 24 -7.36 -13.06 24.60
N ASN A 25 -6.81 -14.09 23.97
CA ASN A 25 -5.69 -13.95 23.08
C ASN A 25 -6.15 -13.43 21.71
N VAL A 26 -5.52 -12.37 21.22
CA VAL A 26 -5.73 -11.87 19.85
C VAL A 26 -4.49 -12.18 19.03
N ASN A 27 -4.64 -13.07 18.09
CA ASN A 27 -3.58 -13.41 17.14
C ASN A 27 -3.52 -12.32 16.07
N ALA A 28 -2.56 -11.42 16.20
CA ALA A 28 -2.39 -10.29 15.26
C ALA A 28 -1.62 -10.67 14.00
N LEU A 29 -0.70 -11.63 14.11
CA LEU A 29 0.00 -12.24 12.97
C LEU A 29 0.07 -13.75 13.19
N ILE A 30 -0.23 -14.51 12.13
CA ILE A 30 -0.32 -15.98 12.15
C ILE A 30 0.43 -16.51 10.93
N ASP A 31 1.54 -17.20 11.15
CA ASP A 31 2.39 -17.76 10.08
C ASP A 31 2.59 -16.75 8.94
N PHE A 32 2.92 -15.51 9.34
CA PHE A 32 3.02 -14.40 8.40
C PHE A 32 4.35 -14.49 7.65
N ASN A 33 4.24 -14.63 6.33
CA ASN A 33 5.39 -14.79 5.44
C ASN A 33 5.37 -13.67 4.39
N ILE A 34 6.47 -12.88 4.28
CA ILE A 34 6.57 -11.79 3.31
C ILE A 34 8.00 -11.59 2.84
N ASN A 35 8.15 -11.30 1.55
CA ASN A 35 9.42 -10.97 0.92
C ASN A 35 9.26 -9.66 0.16
N VAL A 36 9.98 -8.62 0.60
CA VAL A 36 9.99 -7.31 -0.06
C VAL A 36 11.28 -7.15 -0.85
N PRO A 37 11.23 -7.10 -2.18
CA PRO A 37 12.43 -6.85 -3.01
C PRO A 37 13.03 -5.47 -2.72
N ARG A 38 14.33 -5.30 -3.04
CA ARG A 38 14.97 -3.98 -2.98
C ARG A 38 14.56 -3.10 -4.13
N GLY A 39 14.51 -1.79 -3.89
CA GLY A 39 14.30 -0.77 -4.93
C GLY A 39 12.90 -0.79 -5.55
N VAL A 40 11.91 -1.33 -4.84
CA VAL A 40 10.51 -1.34 -5.28
C VAL A 40 9.61 -0.55 -4.33
N THR A 41 8.44 -0.15 -4.82
CA THR A 41 7.34 0.27 -3.96
C THR A 41 6.47 -0.95 -3.67
N PHE A 42 6.43 -1.35 -2.40
CA PHE A 42 5.70 -2.51 -1.90
C PHE A 42 4.48 -2.08 -1.08
N GLY A 43 3.30 -2.58 -1.44
CA GLY A 43 2.04 -2.32 -0.73
C GLY A 43 1.63 -3.49 0.16
N LEU A 44 1.38 -3.23 1.45
CA LEU A 44 0.72 -4.17 2.36
C LEU A 44 -0.73 -3.73 2.55
N LEU A 45 -1.65 -4.44 1.89
CA LEU A 45 -3.07 -4.13 1.84
C LEU A 45 -3.87 -4.99 2.79
N GLY A 46 -4.89 -4.41 3.41
CA GLY A 46 -5.83 -5.16 4.23
C GLY A 46 -6.73 -4.26 5.05
N PRO A 47 -7.83 -4.79 5.59
CA PRO A 47 -8.75 -4.05 6.44
C PRO A 47 -8.08 -3.59 7.74
N ASN A 48 -8.76 -2.69 8.45
CA ASN A 48 -8.33 -2.30 9.79
C ASN A 48 -8.35 -3.51 10.72
N GLY A 49 -7.30 -3.64 11.55
CA GLY A 49 -7.14 -4.80 12.43
C GLY A 49 -6.53 -6.05 11.77
N ALA A 50 -6.23 -6.04 10.47
CA ALA A 50 -5.65 -7.19 9.78
C ALA A 50 -4.23 -7.57 10.22
N GLY A 51 -3.51 -6.69 10.95
CA GLY A 51 -2.14 -6.93 11.42
C GLY A 51 -1.07 -6.02 10.83
N LYS A 52 -1.42 -5.10 9.92
CA LYS A 52 -0.47 -4.19 9.23
C LYS A 52 0.42 -3.42 10.20
N SER A 53 -0.17 -2.65 11.11
CA SER A 53 0.59 -1.85 12.11
C SER A 53 1.34 -2.73 13.10
N THR A 54 0.88 -3.96 13.39
CA THR A 54 1.64 -4.92 14.20
C THR A 54 2.95 -5.30 13.51
N PHE A 55 2.91 -5.59 12.21
CA PHE A 55 4.11 -5.90 11.42
C PHE A 55 5.08 -4.71 11.40
N ILE A 56 4.58 -3.50 11.10
CA ILE A 56 5.39 -2.27 11.14
C ILE A 56 6.05 -2.07 12.52
N ASN A 57 5.30 -2.23 13.60
CA ASN A 57 5.81 -2.06 14.96
C ASN A 57 6.87 -3.11 15.33
N ILE A 58 6.81 -4.31 14.76
CA ILE A 58 7.87 -5.32 14.90
C ILE A 58 9.13 -4.87 14.14
N LEU A 59 9.00 -4.37 12.91
CA LEU A 59 10.14 -3.83 12.15
C LEU A 59 10.79 -2.62 12.86
N ALA A 60 9.96 -1.76 13.46
CA ALA A 60 10.40 -0.62 14.27
C ALA A 60 11.13 -1.02 15.58
N GLY A 61 10.99 -2.27 16.01
CA GLY A 61 11.47 -2.74 17.31
C GLY A 61 10.63 -2.25 18.50
N LEU A 62 9.40 -1.72 18.25
CA LEU A 62 8.46 -1.30 19.27
C LEU A 62 7.67 -2.46 19.86
N VAL A 63 7.49 -3.53 19.09
CA VAL A 63 6.78 -4.74 19.50
C VAL A 63 7.69 -5.96 19.29
N LYS A 64 7.82 -6.81 20.29
CA LYS A 64 8.52 -8.09 20.17
C LYS A 64 7.57 -9.12 19.54
N LYS A 65 8.08 -9.87 18.55
CA LYS A 65 7.40 -11.03 17.99
C LYS A 65 7.35 -12.18 19.01
N ASN A 66 6.42 -13.11 18.84
CA ASN A 66 6.38 -14.35 19.63
C ASN A 66 7.29 -15.43 19.04
N SER A 67 7.27 -15.59 17.70
CA SER A 67 8.11 -16.55 16.99
C SER A 67 8.33 -16.12 15.54
N GLY A 68 9.12 -16.86 14.79
CA GLY A 68 9.46 -16.59 13.41
C GLY A 68 10.75 -15.77 13.26
N GLU A 69 11.17 -15.53 12.03
CA GLU A 69 12.36 -14.76 11.69
C GLU A 69 11.96 -13.49 10.93
N VAL A 70 12.68 -12.39 11.20
CA VAL A 70 12.54 -11.15 10.43
C VAL A 70 13.93 -10.59 10.16
N LYS A 71 14.17 -10.26 8.89
CA LYS A 71 15.43 -9.66 8.45
C LYS A 71 15.16 -8.36 7.69
N ILE A 72 16.04 -7.39 7.89
CA ILE A 72 16.10 -6.13 7.12
C ILE A 72 17.46 -6.08 6.46
N SER A 73 17.47 -6.02 5.13
CA SER A 73 18.71 -6.06 4.34
C SER A 73 19.63 -7.24 4.71
N GLY A 74 19.02 -8.41 4.97
CA GLY A 74 19.73 -9.62 5.37
C GLY A 74 20.12 -9.68 6.86
N LEU A 75 19.95 -8.60 7.64
CA LEU A 75 20.27 -8.56 9.06
C LEU A 75 19.04 -8.93 9.91
N ASP A 76 19.20 -9.93 10.77
CA ASP A 76 18.18 -10.34 11.74
C ASP A 76 17.91 -9.22 12.75
N ILE A 77 16.61 -8.86 12.95
CA ILE A 77 16.21 -7.73 13.79
C ILE A 77 16.50 -7.96 15.28
N ASP A 78 16.49 -9.20 15.76
CA ASP A 78 16.76 -9.53 17.16
C ASP A 78 18.26 -9.47 17.46
N LYS A 79 19.08 -10.00 16.52
CA LYS A 79 20.54 -10.05 16.68
C LYS A 79 21.21 -8.71 16.41
N HIS A 80 20.66 -7.92 15.51
CA HIS A 80 21.25 -6.66 15.02
C HIS A 80 20.33 -5.46 15.17
N SER A 81 19.55 -5.39 16.25
CA SER A 81 18.45 -4.42 16.42
C SER A 81 18.85 -2.96 16.21
N LYS A 82 20.06 -2.53 16.62
CA LYS A 82 20.53 -1.18 16.40
C LYS A 82 20.86 -0.91 14.92
N LYS A 83 21.49 -1.87 14.24
CA LYS A 83 21.85 -1.74 12.83
C LYS A 83 20.59 -1.73 11.95
N THR A 84 19.65 -2.64 12.20
CA THR A 84 18.42 -2.74 11.43
C THR A 84 17.55 -1.50 11.56
N ARG A 85 17.47 -0.87 12.75
CA ARG A 85 16.78 0.42 12.92
C ARG A 85 17.43 1.56 12.13
N ASN A 86 18.73 1.53 11.91
CA ASN A 86 19.40 2.54 11.06
C ASN A 86 19.13 2.33 9.56
N LEU A 87 18.67 1.15 9.15
CA LEU A 87 18.36 0.85 7.76
C LEU A 87 16.92 1.24 7.37
N ILE A 88 16.06 1.55 8.36
CA ILE A 88 14.66 1.87 8.12
C ILE A 88 14.29 3.27 8.60
N GLY A 89 13.48 3.96 7.81
CA GLY A 89 12.77 5.17 8.21
C GLY A 89 11.28 4.87 8.30
N ILE A 90 10.61 5.31 9.36
CA ILE A 90 9.19 5.03 9.56
C ILE A 90 8.41 6.34 9.67
N VAL A 91 7.37 6.44 8.86
CA VAL A 91 6.39 7.53 8.89
C VAL A 91 5.09 6.96 9.44
N PRO A 92 4.71 7.31 10.68
CA PRO A 92 3.48 6.81 11.28
C PRO A 92 2.24 7.44 10.64
N GLN A 93 1.09 6.79 10.83
CA GLN A 93 -0.21 7.30 10.39
C GLN A 93 -0.56 8.63 11.08
N GLU A 94 -0.31 8.73 12.38
CA GLU A 94 -0.62 9.92 13.18
C GLU A 94 0.45 11.00 13.04
N LEU A 95 0.01 12.26 12.98
CA LEU A 95 0.89 13.45 12.88
C LEU A 95 1.42 13.88 14.25
N ASN A 96 1.90 12.93 15.04
CA ASN A 96 2.42 13.20 16.38
C ASN A 96 3.81 13.85 16.30
N MET A 97 3.86 15.15 16.57
CA MET A 97 5.08 15.92 16.73
C MET A 97 4.89 17.00 17.76
N ASP A 98 5.98 17.38 18.43
CA ASP A 98 5.94 18.45 19.41
C ASP A 98 5.61 19.78 18.71
N PRO A 99 4.53 20.48 19.11
CA PRO A 99 4.06 21.70 18.46
C PRO A 99 5.01 22.91 18.63
N PHE A 100 5.92 22.86 19.58
CA PHE A 100 6.80 23.96 19.95
C PHE A 100 8.20 23.89 19.32
N PHE A 101 8.52 22.81 18.62
CA PHE A 101 9.76 22.71 17.84
C PHE A 101 9.54 23.21 16.41
N THR A 102 10.63 23.72 15.83
CA THR A 102 10.69 24.03 14.39
C THR A 102 11.08 22.78 13.58
N PRO A 103 10.82 22.74 12.27
CA PRO A 103 11.31 21.67 11.38
C PRO A 103 12.81 21.44 11.53
N PHE A 104 13.61 22.51 11.59
CA PHE A 104 15.05 22.40 11.78
C PHE A 104 15.42 21.72 13.10
N GLU A 105 14.84 22.14 14.21
CA GLU A 105 15.13 21.58 15.53
C GLU A 105 14.72 20.11 15.64
N LEU A 106 13.54 19.75 15.07
CA LEU A 106 13.09 18.37 15.03
C LEU A 106 14.05 17.46 14.24
N LEU A 107 14.56 17.94 13.10
CA LEU A 107 15.53 17.19 12.30
C LEU A 107 16.90 17.17 12.95
N GLU A 108 17.31 18.26 13.62
CA GLU A 108 18.58 18.30 14.36
C GLU A 108 18.58 17.29 15.52
N MET A 109 17.48 17.24 16.28
CA MET A 109 17.29 16.25 17.34
C MET A 109 17.33 14.82 16.78
N GLN A 110 16.65 14.58 15.64
CA GLN A 110 16.65 13.27 14.99
C GLN A 110 18.06 12.86 14.53
N CYS A 111 18.84 13.79 13.96
CA CYS A 111 20.24 13.56 13.65
C CYS A 111 21.05 13.13 14.88
N GLY A 112 20.76 13.75 16.03
CA GLY A 112 21.39 13.41 17.30
C GLY A 112 21.08 11.97 17.74
N LEU A 113 19.83 11.56 17.65
CA LEU A 113 19.38 10.20 17.99
C LEU A 113 20.05 9.11 17.13
N TYR A 114 20.32 9.40 15.86
CA TYR A 114 21.06 8.52 14.95
C TYR A 114 22.59 8.68 15.01
N GLY A 115 23.10 9.57 15.89
CA GLY A 115 24.54 9.79 16.05
C GLY A 115 25.20 10.48 14.84
N ILE A 116 24.44 11.21 14.03
CA ILE A 116 24.97 11.94 12.87
C ILE A 116 25.77 13.16 13.35
N LYS A 117 27.08 13.17 13.07
CA LYS A 117 27.96 14.27 13.45
C LYS A 117 27.50 15.58 12.79
N LYS A 118 27.62 16.72 13.48
CA LYS A 118 27.14 18.04 13.03
C LYS A 118 27.56 18.37 11.59
N LYS A 119 28.83 18.10 11.23
CA LYS A 119 29.38 18.35 9.87
C LYS A 119 28.74 17.52 8.76
N ASN A 120 28.03 16.44 9.08
CA ASN A 120 27.39 15.52 8.14
C ASN A 120 25.86 15.67 8.09
N ARG A 121 25.29 16.61 8.86
CA ARG A 121 23.86 16.84 8.89
C ARG A 121 23.42 17.63 7.67
N LYS A 122 22.54 17.02 6.88
CA LYS A 122 22.02 17.58 5.63
C LYS A 122 20.58 18.09 5.81
N ILE A 123 20.34 18.83 6.91
CA ILE A 123 18.98 19.25 7.30
C ILE A 123 18.36 20.14 6.22
N ASP A 124 19.09 21.15 5.74
CA ASP A 124 18.57 22.08 4.74
C ASP A 124 18.29 21.37 3.42
N GLU A 125 19.19 20.46 2.97
CA GLU A 125 19.00 19.64 1.77
C GLU A 125 17.71 18.79 1.86
N ILE A 126 17.46 18.18 3.01
CA ILE A 126 16.22 17.39 3.24
C ILE A 126 14.99 18.29 3.26
N LEU A 127 15.06 19.47 3.93
CA LEU A 127 13.95 20.42 3.97
C LEU A 127 13.61 20.97 2.58
N GLU A 128 14.60 21.22 1.75
CA GLU A 128 14.41 21.59 0.32
C GLU A 128 13.70 20.48 -0.44
N ARG A 129 14.18 19.23 -0.32
CA ARG A 129 13.59 18.06 -0.99
C ARG A 129 12.14 17.84 -0.65
N VAL A 130 11.72 18.10 0.61
CA VAL A 130 10.31 17.98 1.03
C VAL A 130 9.53 19.28 0.87
N GLY A 131 10.14 20.35 0.32
CA GLY A 131 9.50 21.65 0.10
C GLY A 131 9.09 22.35 1.39
N LEU A 132 9.96 22.34 2.41
CA LEU A 132 9.77 22.97 3.72
C LEU A 132 10.90 23.92 4.12
N ILE A 133 11.77 24.28 3.22
CA ILE A 133 12.91 25.15 3.54
C ILE A 133 12.46 26.52 4.03
N ASP A 134 11.41 27.10 3.45
CA ASP A 134 10.88 28.41 3.85
C ASP A 134 10.24 28.36 5.26
N GLN A 135 9.78 27.19 5.69
CA GLN A 135 9.19 26.95 7.01
C GLN A 135 10.19 26.43 8.03
N LYS A 136 11.48 26.40 7.69
CA LYS A 136 12.56 25.85 8.51
C LYS A 136 12.50 26.30 9.98
N ASN A 137 12.19 27.57 10.22
CA ASN A 137 12.18 28.20 11.54
C ASN A 137 10.75 28.47 12.04
N ALA A 138 9.71 28.03 11.35
CA ALA A 138 8.33 28.16 11.82
C ALA A 138 7.99 27.04 12.82
N TYR A 139 7.21 27.35 13.87
CA TYR A 139 6.81 26.31 14.81
C TYR A 139 5.93 25.24 14.14
N ALA A 140 6.10 23.96 14.51
CA ALA A 140 5.34 22.84 13.96
C ALA A 140 3.82 23.01 14.12
N ARG A 141 3.35 23.74 15.15
CA ARG A 141 1.93 24.06 15.33
C ARG A 141 1.34 24.91 14.19
N SER A 142 2.14 25.75 13.54
CA SER A 142 1.70 26.64 12.45
C SER A 142 1.69 25.94 11.08
N LEU A 143 2.24 24.74 10.99
CA LEU A 143 2.28 23.97 9.74
C LEU A 143 0.90 23.37 9.42
N SER A 144 0.53 23.38 8.12
CA SER A 144 -0.64 22.64 7.64
C SER A 144 -0.47 21.13 7.84
N GLY A 145 -1.57 20.38 7.78
CA GLY A 145 -1.51 18.90 7.87
C GLY A 145 -0.56 18.27 6.83
N GLY A 146 -0.55 18.81 5.61
CA GLY A 146 0.35 18.38 4.55
C GLY A 146 1.81 18.70 4.83
N MET A 147 2.10 19.89 5.34
CA MET A 147 3.46 20.26 5.77
C MET A 147 3.96 19.36 6.90
N LYS A 148 3.11 19.06 7.88
CA LYS A 148 3.42 18.12 8.96
C LYS A 148 3.73 16.72 8.42
N ARG A 149 2.95 16.23 7.46
CA ARG A 149 3.20 14.91 6.82
C ARG A 149 4.56 14.90 6.11
N ARG A 150 4.87 15.94 5.34
CA ARG A 150 6.17 16.08 4.68
C ARG A 150 7.33 16.19 5.67
N LEU A 151 7.14 16.84 6.80
CA LEU A 151 8.14 16.90 7.88
C LEU A 151 8.39 15.52 8.51
N LEU A 152 7.35 14.68 8.72
CA LEU A 152 7.53 13.30 9.19
C LEU A 152 8.32 12.46 8.19
N ILE A 153 8.10 12.67 6.89
CA ILE A 153 8.88 11.99 5.85
C ILE A 153 10.34 12.48 5.90
N ALA A 154 10.59 13.79 6.02
CA ALA A 154 11.94 14.34 6.21
C ALA A 154 12.65 13.70 7.41
N LYS A 155 11.93 13.58 8.55
CA LYS A 155 12.40 12.93 9.76
C LYS A 155 12.77 11.45 9.53
N ALA A 156 12.00 10.74 8.74
CA ALA A 156 12.27 9.33 8.41
C ALA A 156 13.48 9.17 7.46
N LEU A 157 13.82 10.18 6.66
CA LEU A 157 14.89 10.14 5.66
C LEU A 157 16.24 10.69 6.15
N ILE A 158 16.27 11.45 7.24
CA ILE A 158 17.45 12.24 7.66
C ILE A 158 18.70 11.39 7.91
N HIS A 159 18.53 10.11 8.26
CA HIS A 159 19.62 9.17 8.49
C HIS A 159 19.96 8.28 7.28
N ASN A 160 19.39 8.63 6.09
CA ASN A 160 19.61 7.94 4.82
C ASN A 160 19.30 6.42 4.87
N PRO A 161 18.06 6.03 5.19
CA PRO A 161 17.68 4.63 5.28
C PRO A 161 17.64 3.95 3.91
N GLU A 162 17.81 2.61 3.87
CA GLU A 162 17.61 1.80 2.67
C GLU A 162 16.11 1.51 2.41
N VAL A 163 15.29 1.54 3.46
CA VAL A 163 13.86 1.25 3.43
C VAL A 163 13.08 2.33 4.13
N VAL A 164 12.04 2.84 3.48
CA VAL A 164 11.07 3.76 4.09
C VAL A 164 9.73 3.08 4.22
N ILE A 165 9.20 3.07 5.45
CA ILE A 165 7.89 2.49 5.76
C ILE A 165 6.91 3.63 6.00
N LEU A 166 5.80 3.64 5.25
CA LEU A 166 4.75 4.64 5.33
C LEU A 166 3.46 3.96 5.82
N ASP A 167 3.05 4.27 7.05
CA ASP A 167 1.80 3.70 7.60
C ASP A 167 0.62 4.60 7.20
N GLU A 168 -0.22 4.11 6.29
CA GLU A 168 -1.39 4.80 5.73
C GLU A 168 -1.10 6.27 5.33
N PRO A 169 -0.16 6.51 4.40
CA PRO A 169 0.39 7.85 4.15
C PRO A 169 -0.64 8.88 3.68
N THR A 170 -1.74 8.45 3.08
CA THR A 170 -2.77 9.32 2.51
C THR A 170 -4.10 9.26 3.25
N ALA A 171 -4.15 8.61 4.42
CA ALA A 171 -5.36 8.58 5.22
C ALA A 171 -5.75 10.00 5.71
N GLY A 172 -7.00 10.41 5.41
CA GLY A 172 -7.53 11.69 5.85
C GLY A 172 -6.93 12.93 5.17
N VAL A 173 -6.24 12.77 4.01
CA VAL A 173 -5.72 13.90 3.24
C VAL A 173 -6.60 14.21 2.03
N ASP A 174 -6.63 15.47 1.62
CA ASP A 174 -7.31 15.92 0.42
C ASP A 174 -6.65 15.40 -0.87
N VAL A 175 -7.31 15.62 -2.02
CA VAL A 175 -6.88 15.07 -3.31
C VAL A 175 -5.55 15.66 -3.78
N GLU A 176 -5.31 16.96 -3.56
CA GLU A 176 -4.09 17.63 -4.03
C GLU A 176 -2.88 17.14 -3.23
N LEU A 177 -3.03 17.10 -1.91
CA LEU A 177 -1.99 16.59 -1.03
C LEU A 177 -1.68 15.12 -1.33
N ARG A 178 -2.71 14.29 -1.57
CA ARG A 178 -2.53 12.88 -1.97
C ARG A 178 -1.67 12.76 -3.21
N LYS A 179 -1.97 13.52 -4.27
CA LYS A 179 -1.18 13.52 -5.52
C LYS A 179 0.27 13.95 -5.27
N SER A 180 0.48 14.98 -4.44
CA SER A 180 1.80 15.46 -4.07
C SER A 180 2.61 14.36 -3.33
N LEU A 181 1.99 13.66 -2.38
CA LEU A 181 2.62 12.55 -1.66
C LEU A 181 2.94 11.38 -2.59
N TRP A 182 2.06 11.04 -3.52
CA TRP A 182 2.31 9.98 -4.50
C TRP A 182 3.49 10.29 -5.41
N LYS A 183 3.59 11.53 -5.89
CA LYS A 183 4.75 11.98 -6.66
C LYS A 183 6.03 11.80 -5.84
N TYR A 184 6.01 12.21 -4.58
CA TYR A 184 7.16 12.08 -3.69
C TYR A 184 7.55 10.61 -3.42
N ILE A 185 6.58 9.73 -3.23
CA ILE A 185 6.82 8.29 -3.08
C ILE A 185 7.52 7.70 -4.32
N LYS A 186 7.08 8.09 -5.52
CA LYS A 186 7.72 7.68 -6.78
C LYS A 186 9.16 8.19 -6.87
N GLU A 187 9.40 9.46 -6.52
CA GLU A 187 10.76 10.04 -6.48
C GLU A 187 11.69 9.31 -5.49
N LEU A 188 11.19 8.85 -4.34
CA LEU A 188 11.98 8.03 -3.41
C LEU A 188 12.41 6.72 -4.06
N ASN A 189 11.50 6.05 -4.74
CA ASN A 189 11.78 4.79 -5.42
C ASN A 189 12.76 4.97 -6.60
N GLU A 190 12.61 6.01 -7.40
CA GLU A 190 13.54 6.38 -8.47
C GLU A 190 14.98 6.59 -7.95
N ASN A 191 15.12 7.02 -6.68
CA ASN A 191 16.40 7.12 -5.98
C ASN A 191 16.86 5.81 -5.33
N ASN A 192 16.33 4.65 -5.76
CA ASN A 192 16.65 3.31 -5.25
C ASN A 192 16.32 3.09 -3.76
N ILE A 193 15.47 3.90 -3.15
CA ILE A 193 14.95 3.65 -1.81
C ILE A 193 13.79 2.67 -1.93
N THR A 194 13.84 1.57 -1.17
CA THR A 194 12.70 0.66 -1.06
C THR A 194 11.61 1.32 -0.25
N VAL A 195 10.41 1.44 -0.80
CA VAL A 195 9.26 1.99 -0.08
C VAL A 195 8.29 0.86 0.26
N CYS A 196 7.95 0.72 1.54
CA CYS A 196 6.91 -0.18 2.00
C CYS A 196 5.76 0.67 2.54
N LEU A 197 4.59 0.62 1.91
CA LEU A 197 3.43 1.37 2.38
C LEU A 197 2.31 0.42 2.82
N THR A 198 1.61 0.82 3.88
CA THR A 198 0.34 0.17 4.22
C THR A 198 -0.80 1.03 3.73
N THR A 199 -1.84 0.41 3.27
CA THR A 199 -3.08 1.10 2.89
C THR A 199 -4.27 0.15 2.93
N HIS A 200 -5.45 0.71 3.08
CA HIS A 200 -6.71 0.03 2.84
C HIS A 200 -7.38 0.54 1.55
N TYR A 201 -6.76 1.52 0.87
CA TYR A 201 -7.23 2.04 -0.41
C TYR A 201 -6.59 1.27 -1.56
N LEU A 202 -7.37 0.42 -2.21
CA LEU A 202 -6.92 -0.43 -3.32
C LEU A 202 -6.41 0.38 -4.51
N TYR A 203 -7.04 1.51 -4.79
CA TYR A 203 -6.61 2.42 -5.85
C TYR A 203 -5.21 2.99 -5.61
N GLU A 204 -4.87 3.35 -4.36
CA GLU A 204 -3.53 3.82 -4.01
C GLU A 204 -2.46 2.76 -4.29
N ALA A 205 -2.74 1.52 -3.89
CA ALA A 205 -1.81 0.42 -4.14
C ALA A 205 -1.65 0.13 -5.64
N GLN A 206 -2.73 0.23 -6.41
CA GLN A 206 -2.69 0.04 -7.86
C GLN A 206 -1.84 1.10 -8.57
N GLU A 207 -1.87 2.35 -8.10
CA GLU A 207 -1.14 3.47 -8.70
C GLU A 207 0.34 3.53 -8.30
N LEU A 208 0.67 3.09 -7.08
CA LEU A 208 2.00 3.29 -6.51
C LEU A 208 2.84 2.02 -6.45
N CYS A 209 2.23 0.85 -6.24
CA CYS A 209 2.99 -0.33 -5.86
C CYS A 209 3.40 -1.19 -7.06
N ASP A 210 4.64 -1.67 -7.05
CA ASP A 210 5.15 -2.67 -7.99
C ASP A 210 4.79 -4.09 -7.53
N TYR A 211 4.85 -4.29 -6.19
CA TYR A 211 4.49 -5.53 -5.50
C TYR A 211 3.44 -5.25 -4.45
N ILE A 212 2.55 -6.21 -4.26
CA ILE A 212 1.42 -6.09 -3.34
C ILE A 212 1.29 -7.37 -2.54
N ALA A 213 1.14 -7.23 -1.22
CA ALA A 213 0.68 -8.30 -0.35
C ALA A 213 -0.69 -7.94 0.24
N ILE A 214 -1.62 -8.89 0.20
CA ILE A 214 -2.92 -8.76 0.84
C ILE A 214 -2.90 -9.54 2.14
N ILE A 215 -3.20 -8.85 3.24
CA ILE A 215 -3.29 -9.43 4.58
C ILE A 215 -4.75 -9.42 5.05
N ASN A 216 -5.20 -10.53 5.62
CA ASN A 216 -6.48 -10.63 6.32
C ASN A 216 -6.33 -11.50 7.57
N ASN A 217 -6.91 -11.07 8.69
CA ASN A 217 -6.88 -11.81 9.97
C ASN A 217 -5.47 -12.32 10.37
N GLY A 218 -4.45 -11.49 10.17
CA GLY A 218 -3.06 -11.79 10.51
C GLY A 218 -2.32 -12.72 9.53
N LYS A 219 -2.93 -13.13 8.43
CA LYS A 219 -2.34 -14.03 7.43
C LYS A 219 -2.16 -13.33 6.09
N ILE A 220 -1.09 -13.62 5.39
CA ILE A 220 -0.92 -13.20 3.99
C ILE A 220 -1.77 -14.12 3.11
N ILE A 221 -2.68 -13.51 2.36
CA ILE A 221 -3.54 -14.20 1.38
C ILE A 221 -2.80 -14.38 0.05
N ILE A 222 -2.15 -13.30 -0.42
CA ILE A 222 -1.33 -13.28 -1.63
C ILE A 222 -0.19 -12.28 -1.47
N SER A 223 0.96 -12.55 -2.05
CA SER A 223 2.10 -11.62 -2.11
C SER A 223 2.82 -11.80 -3.44
N GLU A 224 2.59 -10.89 -4.39
CA GLU A 224 3.07 -10.99 -5.77
C GLU A 224 3.26 -9.61 -6.41
N SER A 225 3.86 -9.58 -7.61
CA SER A 225 3.89 -8.36 -8.42
C SER A 225 2.46 -7.92 -8.77
N ARG A 226 2.22 -6.60 -8.79
CA ARG A 226 0.93 -6.01 -9.19
C ARG A 226 0.40 -6.61 -10.49
N LYS A 227 1.28 -6.78 -11.49
CA LYS A 227 0.92 -7.35 -12.78
C LYS A 227 0.36 -8.78 -12.63
N LYS A 228 1.04 -9.64 -11.89
CA LYS A 228 0.58 -11.02 -11.67
C LYS A 228 -0.75 -11.05 -10.91
N ILE A 229 -0.93 -10.19 -9.91
CA ILE A 229 -2.19 -10.10 -9.16
C ILE A 229 -3.34 -9.70 -10.10
N LEU A 230 -3.16 -8.69 -10.94
CA LEU A 230 -4.17 -8.27 -11.91
C LEU A 230 -4.42 -9.33 -12.99
N ASP A 231 -3.40 -10.08 -13.38
CA ASP A 231 -3.51 -11.19 -14.35
C ASP A 231 -4.20 -12.43 -13.75
N THR A 232 -4.32 -12.55 -12.41
CA THR A 232 -5.00 -13.68 -11.75
C THR A 232 -6.48 -13.70 -12.12
N ILE A 233 -7.11 -12.54 -12.27
CA ILE A 233 -8.48 -12.44 -12.72
C ILE A 233 -8.48 -12.19 -14.24
N LYS A 234 -8.78 -13.22 -15.00
CA LYS A 234 -8.88 -13.14 -16.46
C LYS A 234 -10.17 -12.47 -16.97
N SER A 235 -11.02 -11.97 -16.08
CA SER A 235 -12.30 -11.38 -16.48
C SER A 235 -12.16 -9.90 -16.83
N LYS A 236 -12.97 -9.46 -17.80
CA LYS A 236 -13.22 -8.06 -18.13
C LYS A 236 -14.67 -7.73 -17.86
N THR A 237 -14.92 -6.48 -17.45
CA THR A 237 -16.28 -5.95 -17.31
C THR A 237 -16.57 -5.00 -18.45
N VAL A 238 -17.72 -5.19 -19.11
CA VAL A 238 -18.23 -4.30 -20.16
C VAL A 238 -19.56 -3.74 -19.72
N TYR A 239 -19.73 -2.45 -19.89
CA TYR A 239 -20.98 -1.74 -19.66
C TYR A 239 -21.54 -1.30 -20.99
N PHE A 240 -22.76 -1.74 -21.28
CA PHE A 240 -23.55 -1.29 -22.44
C PHE A 240 -24.61 -0.32 -21.95
N TYR A 241 -24.56 0.93 -22.41
CA TYR A 241 -25.52 1.97 -22.06
C TYR A 241 -26.69 1.93 -23.04
N LEU A 242 -27.87 1.61 -22.51
CA LEU A 242 -29.10 1.46 -23.30
C LEU A 242 -29.90 2.77 -23.34
N ASP A 243 -30.70 2.94 -24.39
CA ASP A 243 -31.64 4.07 -24.51
C ASP A 243 -32.91 3.88 -23.68
N TYR A 244 -33.20 2.64 -23.32
CA TYR A 244 -34.44 2.19 -22.70
C TYR A 244 -34.13 1.32 -21.47
N ASN A 245 -35.13 1.12 -20.63
CA ASN A 245 -35.02 0.19 -19.52
C ASN A 245 -35.28 -1.23 -20.00
N LEU A 246 -34.29 -2.09 -19.92
CA LEU A 246 -34.45 -3.52 -20.17
C LEU A 246 -35.05 -4.17 -18.94
N LYS A 247 -36.24 -4.79 -19.06
CA LYS A 247 -36.95 -5.38 -17.94
C LYS A 247 -36.36 -6.73 -17.50
N GLU A 248 -35.96 -7.54 -18.48
CA GLU A 248 -35.42 -8.88 -18.26
C GLU A 248 -34.33 -9.19 -19.27
N ILE A 249 -33.40 -10.06 -18.90
CA ILE A 249 -32.36 -10.56 -19.79
C ILE A 249 -32.97 -11.66 -20.66
N PRO A 250 -32.94 -11.54 -22.00
CA PRO A 250 -33.43 -12.58 -22.91
C PRO A 250 -32.74 -13.93 -22.65
N ASP A 251 -33.48 -15.01 -22.81
CA ASP A 251 -32.96 -16.38 -22.57
C ASP A 251 -31.72 -16.71 -23.39
N SER A 252 -31.63 -16.18 -24.62
CA SER A 252 -30.47 -16.33 -25.51
C SER A 252 -29.18 -15.76 -24.95
N LEU A 253 -29.27 -14.83 -23.99
CA LEU A 253 -28.13 -14.15 -23.37
C LEU A 253 -27.82 -14.66 -21.95
N LYS A 254 -28.63 -15.57 -21.40
CA LYS A 254 -28.40 -16.15 -20.05
C LYS A 254 -27.12 -16.98 -19.96
N LYS A 255 -26.49 -17.31 -21.07
CA LYS A 255 -25.17 -17.97 -21.11
C LYS A 255 -24.04 -17.04 -20.64
N TYR A 256 -24.29 -15.74 -20.63
CA TYR A 256 -23.34 -14.72 -20.16
C TYR A 256 -23.66 -14.27 -18.74
N ASP A 257 -22.63 -13.91 -17.97
CA ASP A 257 -22.79 -13.29 -16.63
C ASP A 257 -23.21 -11.82 -16.80
N LEU A 258 -24.51 -11.62 -17.02
CA LEU A 258 -25.14 -10.32 -17.26
C LEU A 258 -25.94 -9.86 -16.06
N THR A 259 -25.80 -8.59 -15.72
CA THR A 259 -26.65 -7.90 -14.74
C THR A 259 -27.19 -6.61 -15.32
N ILE A 260 -28.43 -6.25 -14.91
CA ILE A 260 -29.09 -5.02 -15.35
C ILE A 260 -29.18 -4.07 -14.16
N ASP A 261 -28.76 -2.84 -14.39
CA ASP A 261 -29.00 -1.73 -13.47
C ASP A 261 -29.54 -0.53 -14.25
N ASN A 262 -30.84 -0.29 -14.15
CA ASN A 262 -31.56 0.74 -14.90
C ASN A 262 -31.37 0.57 -16.43
N LYS A 263 -30.64 1.52 -17.05
CA LYS A 263 -30.30 1.54 -18.47
C LYS A 263 -28.91 0.99 -18.78
N ILE A 264 -28.28 0.33 -17.81
CA ILE A 264 -26.93 -0.19 -17.97
C ILE A 264 -27.01 -1.72 -17.92
N LEU A 265 -26.52 -2.34 -18.97
CA LEU A 265 -26.31 -3.79 -19.02
C LEU A 265 -24.81 -4.05 -18.75
N LYS A 266 -24.52 -4.64 -17.60
CA LYS A 266 -23.17 -4.99 -17.18
C LYS A 266 -22.91 -6.44 -17.51
N LEU A 267 -21.81 -6.71 -18.19
CA LEU A 267 -21.32 -8.03 -18.56
C LEU A 267 -19.95 -8.29 -17.94
N LYS A 268 -19.80 -9.45 -17.29
CA LYS A 268 -18.50 -9.96 -16.90
C LYS A 268 -18.16 -11.15 -17.81
N TYR A 269 -16.99 -11.11 -18.49
CA TYR A 269 -16.55 -12.20 -19.38
C TYR A 269 -15.06 -12.49 -19.22
N GLU A 270 -14.64 -13.72 -19.52
CA GLU A 270 -13.25 -14.15 -19.45
C GLU A 270 -12.49 -13.83 -20.74
N LYS A 271 -11.27 -13.26 -20.59
CA LYS A 271 -10.35 -13.07 -21.73
C LYS A 271 -9.99 -14.45 -22.34
N GLY A 272 -10.38 -14.67 -23.57
CA GLY A 272 -9.98 -15.85 -24.36
C GLY A 272 -11.10 -16.79 -24.74
N ASN A 273 -12.20 -16.90 -23.99
CA ASN A 273 -13.32 -17.80 -24.32
C ASN A 273 -14.39 -17.10 -25.16
N ASP A 274 -14.70 -15.85 -24.85
CA ASP A 274 -15.65 -15.03 -25.61
C ASP A 274 -14.97 -13.77 -26.13
N THR A 275 -15.05 -13.53 -27.43
CA THR A 275 -14.62 -12.24 -27.96
C THR A 275 -15.76 -11.24 -27.81
N LEU A 276 -15.44 -10.00 -27.48
CA LEU A 276 -16.43 -8.90 -27.39
C LEU A 276 -17.30 -8.83 -28.67
N ASN A 277 -16.72 -9.20 -29.83
CA ASN A 277 -17.45 -9.27 -31.12
C ASN A 277 -18.59 -10.29 -31.09
N ASN A 278 -18.40 -11.46 -30.45
CA ASN A 278 -19.45 -12.47 -30.37
C ASN A 278 -20.58 -11.98 -29.45
N ILE A 279 -20.22 -11.37 -28.35
CA ILE A 279 -21.18 -10.79 -27.40
C ILE A 279 -22.02 -9.69 -28.06
N ILE A 280 -21.37 -8.78 -28.80
CA ILE A 280 -22.07 -7.72 -29.55
C ILE A 280 -23.01 -8.33 -30.62
N LYS A 281 -22.61 -9.38 -31.32
CA LYS A 281 -23.48 -10.08 -32.27
C LYS A 281 -24.71 -10.64 -31.56
N ASP A 282 -24.53 -11.31 -30.44
CA ASP A 282 -25.62 -11.92 -29.68
C ASP A 282 -26.58 -10.87 -29.11
N LEU A 283 -26.07 -9.73 -28.65
CA LEU A 283 -26.89 -8.58 -28.25
C LEU A 283 -27.72 -8.05 -29.41
N ASN A 284 -27.13 -7.93 -30.59
CA ASN A 284 -27.85 -7.49 -31.80
C ASN A 284 -28.93 -8.50 -32.23
N TYR A 285 -28.63 -9.81 -32.15
CA TYR A 285 -29.64 -10.85 -32.41
C TYR A 285 -30.81 -10.81 -31.44
N ALA A 286 -30.52 -10.48 -30.18
CA ALA A 286 -31.53 -10.26 -29.14
C ALA A 286 -32.25 -8.88 -29.26
N SER A 287 -31.97 -8.09 -30.32
CA SER A 287 -32.51 -6.75 -30.54
C SER A 287 -32.22 -5.74 -29.45
N ILE A 288 -31.14 -5.94 -28.70
CA ILE A 288 -30.66 -5.02 -27.67
C ILE A 288 -29.79 -3.93 -28.32
N LYS A 289 -30.32 -2.71 -28.36
CA LYS A 289 -29.60 -1.53 -28.88
C LYS A 289 -28.94 -0.79 -27.74
N PHE A 290 -27.71 -0.34 -27.95
CA PHE A 290 -26.95 0.46 -26.98
C PHE A 290 -26.32 1.68 -27.68
N LYS A 291 -26.14 2.76 -26.92
CA LYS A 291 -25.52 4.00 -27.41
C LYS A 291 -24.01 4.01 -27.25
N GLU A 292 -23.55 3.42 -26.18
CA GLU A 292 -22.16 3.53 -25.75
C GLU A 292 -21.72 2.22 -25.11
N ILE A 293 -20.44 1.89 -25.31
CA ILE A 293 -19.78 0.73 -24.67
C ILE A 293 -18.56 1.24 -23.92
N ASN A 294 -18.49 0.90 -22.65
CA ASN A 294 -17.29 1.13 -21.84
C ASN A 294 -16.75 -0.20 -21.36
N THR A 295 -15.46 -0.43 -21.61
CA THR A 295 -14.75 -1.63 -21.12
C THR A 295 -13.82 -1.26 -20.00
N TYR A 296 -13.91 -2.02 -18.91
CA TYR A 296 -13.03 -1.86 -17.76
C TYR A 296 -12.20 -3.11 -17.58
N ASP A 297 -10.88 -2.92 -17.49
CA ASP A 297 -9.98 -3.99 -17.08
C ASP A 297 -10.16 -4.26 -15.59
N THR A 298 -9.89 -5.49 -15.18
CA THR A 298 -9.89 -5.90 -13.77
C THR A 298 -9.02 -4.96 -12.94
N ASN A 299 -9.56 -4.48 -11.86
CA ASN A 299 -8.84 -3.67 -10.88
C ASN A 299 -8.55 -4.49 -9.61
N LEU A 300 -7.74 -3.92 -8.71
CA LEU A 300 -7.41 -4.58 -7.44
C LEU A 300 -8.63 -4.79 -6.53
N GLU A 301 -9.70 -4.01 -6.70
CA GLU A 301 -10.93 -4.14 -5.92
C GLU A 301 -11.67 -5.43 -6.28
N ASP A 302 -11.71 -5.76 -7.58
CA ASP A 302 -12.27 -7.02 -8.05
C ASP A 302 -11.49 -8.21 -7.48
N VAL A 303 -10.14 -8.14 -7.54
CA VAL A 303 -9.25 -9.17 -6.99
C VAL A 303 -9.45 -9.34 -5.48
N PHE A 304 -9.46 -8.23 -4.75
CA PHE A 304 -9.62 -8.24 -3.30
C PHE A 304 -10.95 -8.86 -2.88
N THR A 305 -12.03 -8.46 -3.57
CA THR A 305 -13.38 -8.97 -3.29
C THR A 305 -13.47 -10.49 -3.52
N GLU A 306 -12.84 -10.99 -4.58
CA GLU A 306 -12.85 -12.42 -4.90
C GLU A 306 -12.02 -13.23 -3.90
N LEU A 307 -10.82 -12.75 -3.54
CA LEU A 307 -9.94 -13.43 -2.59
C LEU A 307 -10.46 -13.41 -1.14
N THR A 308 -11.23 -12.39 -0.75
CA THR A 308 -11.76 -12.28 0.62
C THR A 308 -13.12 -12.95 0.81
N LYS A 309 -13.88 -13.23 -0.24
CA LYS A 309 -15.14 -13.99 -0.18
C LYS A 309 -14.93 -15.48 0.05
N ASN A 310 -13.77 -16.02 -0.32
CA ASN A 310 -13.46 -17.44 -0.25
C ASN A 310 -12.65 -17.82 1.01
N ASN A 311 -12.42 -16.89 1.93
CA ASN A 311 -11.74 -17.06 3.22
C ASN A 311 -12.55 -16.46 4.36
#